data_463752ae8839362a685a50bfc2284bc6
#
_entry.id   463752ae8839362a685a50bfc2284bc6
#
_cell.length_a   1.000
_cell.length_b   1.000
_cell.length_c   1.000
_cell.angle_alpha   90.00
_cell.angle_beta   90.00
_cell.angle_gamma   90.00
#
_symmetry.space_group_name_H-M   'P 1'
#
loop_
_entity.id
_entity.type
_entity.pdbx_description
1 polymer ?
#
loop_
_entity_poly.entity_id
_entity_poly.type
_entity_poly.pdbx_seq_one_letter_code
_entity_poly.pdbx_strand_id
1 'polypeptide(L)'
;MFLIWWPAGGIRTQLAFRSDKIEGPYEQKIILSDDMDRKGAGVAQGCIIDTEEGEWYGFLFQDRGAVGRVPVLMPCRWIDGWPMLGDEEGKVPLIMDLPVLGQEASPLVISDDFDSSELALNWQWNHNPDNNLWSLTERKGYMRLKTEKIVQTIFEARNMLSQRTEGPACRGVIEI
;
A
#
# COMPACT_ATOMS: atom_id res chain seq x y z
N MET A 1 9.28 18.44 -4.87
CA MET A 1 7.87 18.17 -4.51
C MET A 1 7.26 17.23 -5.54
N PHE A 2 6.50 16.21 -5.11
CA PHE A 2 5.81 15.27 -5.98
C PHE A 2 4.31 15.57 -6.00
N LEU A 3 3.71 15.59 -7.20
CA LEU A 3 2.28 15.70 -7.40
C LEU A 3 1.81 14.66 -8.40
N ILE A 4 0.56 14.26 -8.30
CA ILE A 4 -0.10 13.42 -9.30
C ILE A 4 -0.88 14.27 -10.27
N TRP A 5 -0.89 13.85 -11.53
CA TRP A 5 -1.73 14.42 -12.55
C TRP A 5 -2.56 13.32 -13.20
N TRP A 6 -3.85 13.58 -13.35
CA TRP A 6 -4.76 12.64 -13.98
C TRP A 6 -5.52 13.33 -15.11
N PRO A 7 -4.98 13.30 -16.33
CA PRO A 7 -5.67 13.88 -17.47
C PRO A 7 -6.99 13.12 -17.73
N ALA A 8 -8.02 13.83 -18.19
CA ALA A 8 -9.29 13.23 -18.54
C ALA A 8 -9.09 12.12 -19.59
N GLY A 9 -9.46 10.89 -19.26
CA GLY A 9 -9.30 9.70 -20.13
C GLY A 9 -7.86 9.20 -20.30
N GLY A 10 -6.90 9.77 -19.57
CA GLY A 10 -5.50 9.37 -19.61
C GLY A 10 -5.04 8.53 -18.42
N ILE A 11 -3.75 8.26 -18.39
CA ILE A 11 -3.08 7.51 -17.33
C ILE A 11 -2.80 8.47 -16.16
N ARG A 12 -3.05 8.04 -14.92
CA ARG A 12 -2.59 8.75 -13.74
C ARG A 12 -1.06 8.78 -13.75
N THR A 13 -0.49 9.97 -13.67
CA THR A 13 0.91 10.25 -13.96
C THR A 13 1.59 10.87 -12.74
N GLN A 14 2.86 10.52 -12.50
CA GLN A 14 3.66 11.12 -11.45
C GLN A 14 4.44 12.31 -12.01
N LEU A 15 4.23 13.47 -11.38
CA LEU A 15 4.99 14.69 -11.65
C LEU A 15 6.01 14.94 -10.54
N ALA A 16 7.14 15.52 -10.90
CA ALA A 16 8.06 16.18 -9.98
C ALA A 16 8.12 17.68 -10.27
N PHE A 17 8.31 18.44 -9.21
CA PHE A 17 8.49 19.90 -9.24
C PHE A 17 9.76 20.26 -8.50
N ARG A 18 10.56 21.16 -9.07
CA ARG A 18 11.75 21.71 -8.43
C ARG A 18 11.77 23.21 -8.52
N SER A 19 12.38 23.85 -7.54
CA SER A 19 12.64 25.30 -7.48
C SER A 19 13.76 25.55 -6.47
N ASP A 20 14.51 26.63 -6.68
CA ASP A 20 15.49 27.12 -5.72
C ASP A 20 14.84 27.87 -4.53
N LYS A 21 13.57 28.23 -4.63
CA LYS A 21 12.81 28.96 -3.61
C LYS A 21 11.45 28.30 -3.38
N ILE A 22 10.96 28.39 -2.13
CA ILE A 22 9.65 27.84 -1.75
C ILE A 22 8.53 28.52 -2.52
N GLU A 23 8.66 29.81 -2.82
CA GLU A 23 7.68 30.60 -3.56
C GLU A 23 7.71 30.33 -5.07
N GLY A 24 8.69 29.59 -5.55
CA GLY A 24 8.90 29.35 -6.98
C GLY A 24 9.75 30.44 -7.66
N PRO A 25 9.74 30.50 -9.00
CA PRO A 25 8.93 29.66 -9.90
C PRO A 25 9.35 28.18 -9.85
N TYR A 26 8.40 27.29 -10.13
CA TYR A 26 8.65 25.87 -10.19
C TYR A 26 8.77 25.37 -11.63
N GLU A 27 9.80 24.60 -11.91
CA GLU A 27 9.87 23.73 -13.07
C GLU A 27 9.13 22.42 -12.78
N GLN A 28 8.50 21.84 -13.79
CA GLN A 28 7.79 20.56 -13.65
C GLN A 28 8.25 19.56 -14.70
N LYS A 29 8.24 18.29 -14.34
CA LYS A 29 8.53 17.19 -15.26
C LYS A 29 7.67 15.97 -14.93
N ILE A 30 7.20 15.27 -15.96
CA ILE A 30 6.65 13.93 -15.83
C ILE A 30 7.83 13.00 -15.54
N ILE A 31 7.82 12.32 -14.42
CA ILE A 31 8.87 11.40 -14.01
C ILE A 31 8.46 9.93 -14.11
N LEU A 32 7.15 9.65 -14.24
CA LEU A 32 6.59 8.34 -14.55
C LEU A 32 5.21 8.50 -15.19
N SER A 33 4.95 7.75 -16.26
CA SER A 33 3.63 7.62 -16.87
C SER A 33 3.46 6.18 -17.36
N ASP A 34 3.05 5.30 -16.46
CA ASP A 34 2.87 3.88 -16.75
C ASP A 34 1.70 3.31 -15.95
N ASP A 35 0.87 2.51 -16.57
CA ASP A 35 -0.27 1.84 -15.91
C ASP A 35 -0.10 0.32 -15.81
N MET A 36 1.07 -0.20 -16.15
CA MET A 36 1.37 -1.62 -16.11
C MET A 36 0.28 -2.46 -16.82
N ASP A 37 -0.15 -2.01 -18.01
CA ASP A 37 -1.23 -2.57 -18.81
C ASP A 37 -2.60 -2.61 -18.11
N ARG A 38 -2.78 -1.84 -17.03
CA ARG A 38 -4.05 -1.71 -16.33
C ARG A 38 -4.69 -0.35 -16.65
N LYS A 39 -5.42 -0.33 -17.73
CA LYS A 39 -6.04 0.82 -18.38
C LYS A 39 -6.41 1.97 -17.42
N GLY A 40 -5.66 3.06 -17.50
CA GLY A 40 -5.90 4.29 -16.75
C GLY A 40 -5.44 4.29 -15.29
N ALA A 41 -5.17 3.12 -14.69
CA ALA A 41 -4.71 3.00 -13.31
C ALA A 41 -3.18 3.17 -13.22
N GLY A 42 -2.68 4.35 -13.56
CA GLY A 42 -1.25 4.63 -13.54
C GLY A 42 -0.62 4.53 -12.15
N VAL A 43 0.65 4.14 -12.14
CA VAL A 43 1.45 4.09 -10.91
C VAL A 43 1.88 5.50 -10.55
N ALA A 44 1.41 5.99 -9.41
CA ALA A 44 1.73 7.33 -8.92
C ALA A 44 1.40 7.47 -7.44
N GLN A 45 1.86 8.55 -6.85
CA GLN A 45 1.72 8.89 -5.44
C GLN A 45 2.55 7.99 -4.52
N GLY A 46 3.54 8.60 -3.90
CA GLY A 46 4.47 7.94 -3.01
C GLY A 46 5.71 8.80 -2.79
N CYS A 47 6.85 8.16 -2.65
CA CYS A 47 8.13 8.82 -2.37
C CYS A 47 9.26 8.19 -3.20
N ILE A 48 10.43 8.79 -3.11
CA ILE A 48 11.70 8.16 -3.47
C ILE A 48 12.49 7.88 -2.20
N ILE A 49 13.25 6.81 -2.23
CA ILE A 49 14.12 6.35 -1.15
C ILE A 49 15.47 5.97 -1.72
N ASP A 50 16.51 6.06 -0.93
CA ASP A 50 17.84 5.59 -1.27
C ASP A 50 18.30 4.48 -0.32
N THR A 51 19.24 3.67 -0.79
CA THR A 51 19.92 2.67 0.01
C THR A 51 21.22 3.24 0.58
N GLU A 52 21.82 2.53 1.53
CA GLU A 52 23.13 2.89 2.10
C GLU A 52 24.23 2.90 1.02
N GLU A 53 24.07 2.12 -0.06
CA GLU A 53 24.96 2.07 -1.23
C GLU A 53 24.73 3.24 -2.19
N GLY A 54 23.72 4.06 -1.97
CA GLY A 54 23.40 5.22 -2.78
C GLY A 54 22.56 4.93 -4.03
N GLU A 55 21.96 3.76 -4.11
CA GLU A 55 20.95 3.45 -5.14
C GLU A 55 19.61 4.08 -4.77
N TRP A 56 18.89 4.57 -5.78
CA TRP A 56 17.62 5.23 -5.59
C TRP A 56 16.45 4.43 -6.15
N TYR A 57 15.33 4.45 -5.42
CA TYR A 57 14.10 3.75 -5.78
C TYR A 57 12.89 4.66 -5.64
N GLY A 58 11.92 4.47 -6.53
CA GLY A 58 10.56 4.99 -6.37
C GLY A 58 9.70 3.98 -5.64
N PHE A 59 8.98 4.42 -4.61
CA PHE A 59 8.00 3.62 -3.89
C PHE A 59 6.65 4.31 -3.96
N LEU A 60 5.85 3.89 -4.94
CA LEU A 60 4.56 4.46 -5.27
C LEU A 60 3.46 3.40 -5.11
N PHE A 61 2.25 3.67 -5.56
CA PHE A 61 1.22 2.64 -5.60
C PHE A 61 0.42 2.66 -6.90
N GLN A 62 -0.27 1.55 -7.16
CA GLN A 62 -1.28 1.42 -8.19
C GLN A 62 -2.62 1.01 -7.57
N ASP A 63 -3.72 1.65 -8.01
CA ASP A 63 -5.07 1.22 -7.61
C ASP A 63 -5.45 -0.09 -8.29
N ARG A 64 -5.80 -1.09 -7.49
CA ARG A 64 -6.16 -2.44 -7.92
C ARG A 64 -7.63 -2.80 -7.60
N GLY A 65 -8.49 -1.80 -7.55
CA GLY A 65 -9.92 -1.98 -7.28
C GLY A 65 -10.17 -2.52 -5.86
N ALA A 66 -10.86 -3.65 -5.75
CA ALA A 66 -11.20 -4.25 -4.46
C ALA A 66 -9.99 -4.68 -3.61
N VAL A 67 -8.83 -4.93 -4.24
CA VAL A 67 -7.58 -5.24 -3.53
C VAL A 67 -6.98 -3.98 -2.88
N GLY A 68 -7.40 -2.80 -3.34
CA GLY A 68 -6.94 -1.52 -2.81
C GLY A 68 -5.72 -0.98 -3.55
N ARG A 69 -4.91 -0.23 -2.82
CA ARG A 69 -3.69 0.41 -3.31
C ARG A 69 -2.49 -0.50 -3.08
N VAL A 70 -2.01 -1.11 -4.14
CA VAL A 70 -0.88 -2.03 -4.08
C VAL A 70 0.41 -1.23 -4.23
N PRO A 71 1.34 -1.29 -3.25
CA PRO A 71 2.65 -0.67 -3.36
C PRO A 71 3.45 -1.23 -4.53
N VAL A 72 4.21 -0.36 -5.17
CA VAL A 72 5.04 -0.69 -6.33
C VAL A 72 6.42 -0.09 -6.12
N LEU A 73 7.44 -0.91 -6.15
CA LEU A 73 8.84 -0.50 -6.12
C LEU A 73 9.42 -0.48 -7.53
N MET A 74 10.27 0.49 -7.83
CA MET A 74 10.93 0.61 -9.12
C MET A 74 12.24 1.37 -9.01
N PRO A 75 13.20 1.20 -9.93
CA PRO A 75 14.42 2.00 -9.96
C PRO A 75 14.10 3.49 -10.10
N CYS A 76 14.96 4.32 -9.52
CA CYS A 76 14.96 5.77 -9.73
C CYS A 76 16.34 6.23 -10.19
N ARG A 77 16.41 6.94 -11.29
CA ARG A 77 17.67 7.46 -11.86
C ARG A 77 17.64 8.98 -11.92
N TRP A 78 18.67 9.61 -11.42
CA TRP A 78 18.82 11.05 -11.53
C TRP A 78 19.34 11.45 -12.90
N ILE A 79 18.49 12.10 -13.69
CA ILE A 79 18.83 12.61 -15.04
C ILE A 79 18.59 14.11 -15.06
N ASP A 80 19.62 14.91 -15.27
CA ASP A 80 19.57 16.37 -15.27
C ASP A 80 18.92 16.97 -14.01
N GLY A 81 19.15 16.32 -12.86
CA GLY A 81 18.58 16.72 -11.58
C GLY A 81 17.08 16.38 -11.41
N TRP A 82 16.55 15.45 -12.23
CA TRP A 82 15.21 14.91 -12.09
C TRP A 82 15.23 13.43 -11.70
N PRO A 83 14.42 13.01 -10.72
CA PRO A 83 14.33 11.61 -10.31
C PRO A 83 13.42 10.84 -11.28
N MET A 84 13.96 10.37 -12.37
CA MET A 84 13.24 9.59 -13.37
C MET A 84 12.99 8.17 -12.84
N LEU A 85 11.73 7.78 -12.81
CA LEU A 85 11.27 6.50 -12.26
C LEU A 85 11.07 5.45 -13.36
N GLY A 86 11.23 4.18 -12.97
CA GLY A 86 11.11 3.03 -13.86
C GLY A 86 12.44 2.60 -14.46
N ASP A 87 12.37 1.66 -15.39
CA ASP A 87 13.50 1.16 -16.16
C ASP A 87 14.02 2.21 -17.18
N GLU A 88 14.91 1.79 -18.07
CA GLU A 88 15.50 2.68 -19.11
C GLU A 88 14.45 3.24 -20.07
N GLU A 89 13.33 2.55 -20.23
CA GLU A 89 12.22 2.93 -21.09
C GLU A 89 11.15 3.74 -20.33
N GLY A 90 11.35 3.98 -19.02
CA GLY A 90 10.40 4.69 -18.16
C GLY A 90 9.18 3.83 -17.80
N LYS A 91 9.35 2.50 -17.77
CA LYS A 91 8.34 1.53 -17.40
C LYS A 91 8.58 0.96 -16.03
N VAL A 92 7.49 0.61 -15.35
CA VAL A 92 7.56 -0.10 -14.08
C VAL A 92 7.92 -1.56 -14.34
N PRO A 93 9.04 -2.08 -13.83
CA PRO A 93 9.41 -3.48 -14.02
C PRO A 93 8.42 -4.38 -13.27
N LEU A 94 7.95 -5.45 -13.94
CA LEU A 94 7.09 -6.47 -13.30
C LEU A 94 7.85 -7.34 -12.32
N ILE A 95 9.15 -7.50 -12.54
CA ILE A 95 10.07 -8.29 -11.70
C ILE A 95 11.36 -7.48 -11.56
N MET A 96 11.86 -7.38 -10.36
CA MET A 96 13.16 -6.80 -10.06
C MET A 96 13.78 -7.48 -8.84
N ASP A 97 15.09 -7.41 -8.73
CA ASP A 97 15.79 -7.86 -7.54
C ASP A 97 15.47 -6.95 -6.35
N LEU A 98 15.41 -7.53 -5.16
CA LEU A 98 15.21 -6.73 -3.96
C LEU A 98 16.48 -5.90 -3.68
N PRO A 99 16.31 -4.60 -3.39
CA PRO A 99 17.44 -3.72 -3.09
C PRO A 99 18.18 -4.10 -1.79
N VAL A 100 17.51 -4.81 -0.91
CA VAL A 100 18.10 -5.30 0.36
C VAL A 100 17.94 -6.83 0.41
N LEU A 101 19.06 -7.53 0.45
CA LEU A 101 19.07 -9.01 0.53
C LEU A 101 18.96 -9.47 1.99
N GLY A 102 18.47 -10.71 2.17
CA GLY A 102 18.49 -11.42 3.47
C GLY A 102 17.31 -11.09 4.39
N GLN A 103 16.30 -10.37 3.95
CA GLN A 103 15.06 -10.20 4.68
C GLN A 103 14.03 -11.23 4.20
N GLU A 104 13.52 -12.06 5.12
CA GLU A 104 12.34 -12.86 4.82
C GLU A 104 11.12 -11.96 4.78
N ALA A 105 10.35 -12.04 3.68
CA ALA A 105 9.10 -11.30 3.57
C ALA A 105 8.06 -11.89 4.53
N SER A 106 7.58 -11.08 5.47
CA SER A 106 6.42 -11.47 6.28
C SER A 106 5.17 -11.47 5.42
N PRO A 107 4.32 -12.51 5.46
CA PRO A 107 3.08 -12.55 4.72
C PRO A 107 2.14 -11.43 5.16
N LEU A 108 1.44 -10.82 4.21
CA LEU A 108 0.42 -9.79 4.50
C LEU A 108 -0.86 -10.42 5.07
N VAL A 109 -1.12 -11.66 4.73
CA VAL A 109 -2.29 -12.45 5.17
C VAL A 109 -1.80 -13.69 5.90
N ILE A 110 -2.37 -13.96 7.06
CA ILE A 110 -2.01 -15.11 7.89
C ILE A 110 -3.26 -15.88 8.31
N SER A 111 -3.07 -17.18 8.58
CA SER A 111 -3.98 -17.91 9.47
C SER A 111 -3.63 -17.58 10.91
N ASP A 112 -4.63 -17.51 11.79
CA ASP A 112 -4.45 -17.18 13.20
C ASP A 112 -5.32 -18.09 14.04
N ASP A 113 -4.71 -18.84 14.93
CA ASP A 113 -5.37 -19.72 15.86
C ASP A 113 -5.77 -19.00 17.16
N PHE A 114 -5.47 -17.69 17.26
CA PHE A 114 -5.76 -16.84 18.42
C PHE A 114 -5.25 -17.39 19.76
N ASP A 115 -4.10 -18.06 19.72
CA ASP A 115 -3.45 -18.60 20.91
C ASP A 115 -2.64 -17.56 21.70
N SER A 116 -2.31 -16.44 21.07
CA SER A 116 -1.62 -15.32 21.69
C SER A 116 -2.59 -14.48 22.54
N SER A 117 -2.06 -13.81 23.56
CA SER A 117 -2.79 -12.77 24.30
C SER A 117 -2.87 -11.43 23.55
N GLU A 118 -2.12 -11.27 22.48
CA GLU A 118 -2.06 -10.06 21.66
C GLU A 118 -2.48 -10.38 20.23
N LEU A 119 -3.20 -9.44 19.64
CA LEU A 119 -3.65 -9.55 18.25
C LEU A 119 -2.47 -9.32 17.30
N ALA A 120 -2.31 -10.21 16.32
CA ALA A 120 -1.27 -10.08 15.32
C ALA A 120 -1.46 -8.81 14.47
N LEU A 121 -0.35 -8.20 14.02
CA LEU A 121 -0.35 -6.94 13.26
C LEU A 121 -1.05 -7.04 11.89
N ASN A 122 -1.28 -8.23 11.39
CA ASN A 122 -2.03 -8.50 10.16
C ASN A 122 -3.53 -8.17 10.29
N TRP A 123 -4.05 -8.12 11.53
CA TRP A 123 -5.42 -7.80 11.81
C TRP A 123 -5.65 -6.29 11.90
N GLN A 124 -6.77 -5.84 11.38
CA GLN A 124 -7.17 -4.43 11.38
C GLN A 124 -8.61 -4.29 11.89
N TRP A 125 -8.80 -3.35 12.80
CA TRP A 125 -10.13 -2.93 13.22
C TRP A 125 -10.72 -1.94 12.21
N ASN A 126 -12.02 -2.05 11.95
CA ASN A 126 -12.73 -1.09 11.09
C ASN A 126 -12.72 0.33 11.67
N HIS A 127 -12.83 0.42 12.99
CA HIS A 127 -12.73 1.66 13.77
C HIS A 127 -11.89 1.39 15.02
N ASN A 128 -11.70 2.41 15.87
CA ASN A 128 -11.15 2.19 17.20
C ASN A 128 -12.06 1.23 17.97
N PRO A 129 -11.61 0.05 18.37
CA PRO A 129 -12.45 -0.95 19.02
C PRO A 129 -12.88 -0.51 20.41
N ASP A 130 -14.02 -0.99 20.87
CA ASP A 130 -14.34 -1.00 22.29
C ASP A 130 -13.70 -2.24 22.91
N ASN A 131 -12.71 -2.02 23.77
CA ASN A 131 -11.91 -3.10 24.36
C ASN A 131 -12.70 -3.96 25.37
N ASN A 132 -13.88 -3.53 25.79
CA ASN A 132 -14.74 -4.36 26.63
C ASN A 132 -15.55 -5.40 25.82
N LEU A 133 -15.56 -5.24 24.51
CA LEU A 133 -16.39 -6.04 23.60
C LEU A 133 -15.59 -7.07 22.78
N TRP A 134 -14.34 -7.32 23.16
CA TRP A 134 -13.55 -8.38 22.54
C TRP A 134 -12.54 -8.98 23.52
N SER A 135 -12.09 -10.20 23.26
CA SER A 135 -11.09 -10.89 24.08
C SER A 135 -10.40 -12.01 23.32
N LEU A 136 -9.09 -12.15 23.54
CA LEU A 136 -8.27 -13.31 23.15
C LEU A 136 -8.04 -14.28 24.30
N THR A 137 -8.41 -13.89 25.53
CA THR A 137 -8.09 -14.65 26.75
C THR A 137 -9.28 -15.30 27.43
N GLU A 138 -10.52 -14.87 27.15
CA GLU A 138 -11.74 -15.49 27.71
C GLU A 138 -11.92 -16.93 27.25
N ARG A 139 -11.47 -17.27 26.04
CA ARG A 139 -11.42 -18.63 25.51
C ARG A 139 -10.17 -18.77 24.66
N LYS A 140 -9.20 -19.51 25.16
CA LYS A 140 -7.94 -19.73 24.45
C LYS A 140 -8.20 -20.39 23.08
N GLY A 141 -7.49 -19.92 22.06
CA GLY A 141 -7.64 -20.38 20.68
C GLY A 141 -8.84 -19.79 19.94
N TYR A 142 -9.47 -18.75 20.49
CA TYR A 142 -10.62 -18.08 19.89
C TYR A 142 -10.57 -16.58 20.08
N MET A 143 -10.85 -15.85 19.02
CA MET A 143 -11.22 -14.44 19.12
C MET A 143 -12.68 -14.33 19.54
N ARG A 144 -12.94 -13.77 20.71
CA ARG A 144 -14.30 -13.49 21.16
C ARG A 144 -14.70 -12.07 20.82
N LEU A 145 -15.79 -11.92 20.09
CA LEU A 145 -16.44 -10.65 19.82
C LEU A 145 -17.80 -10.63 20.51
N LYS A 146 -18.10 -9.56 21.24
CA LYS A 146 -19.40 -9.35 21.91
C LYS A 146 -20.19 -8.31 21.13
N THR A 147 -21.45 -8.59 20.85
CA THR A 147 -22.34 -7.63 20.18
C THR A 147 -22.96 -6.70 21.21
N GLU A 148 -22.98 -5.42 20.94
CA GLU A 148 -23.63 -4.42 21.78
C GLU A 148 -24.69 -3.63 21.00
N LYS A 149 -24.37 -3.23 19.78
CA LYS A 149 -25.20 -2.34 18.98
C LYS A 149 -25.55 -2.97 17.64
N ILE A 150 -26.81 -2.88 17.27
CA ILE A 150 -27.27 -3.17 15.91
C ILE A 150 -26.92 -1.95 15.03
N VAL A 151 -26.22 -2.18 13.93
CA VAL A 151 -25.84 -1.17 12.95
C VAL A 151 -26.51 -1.47 11.61
N GLN A 152 -26.70 -0.42 10.78
CA GLN A 152 -27.37 -0.54 9.49
C GLN A 152 -26.45 -1.08 8.41
N THR A 153 -25.16 -0.79 8.53
CA THR A 153 -24.15 -1.18 7.55
C THR A 153 -22.89 -1.69 8.23
N ILE A 154 -22.13 -2.52 7.51
CA ILE A 154 -20.84 -3.03 7.96
C ILE A 154 -19.83 -1.89 8.26
N PHE A 155 -19.96 -0.75 7.59
CA PHE A 155 -19.08 0.41 7.79
C PHE A 155 -19.28 1.08 9.16
N GLU A 156 -20.41 0.87 9.80
CA GLU A 156 -20.72 1.39 11.13
C GLU A 156 -20.32 0.43 12.26
N ALA A 157 -19.96 -0.81 11.91
CA ALA A 157 -19.61 -1.83 12.89
C ALA A 157 -18.23 -1.53 13.49
N ARG A 158 -18.22 -1.21 14.80
CA ARG A 158 -17.02 -0.75 15.50
C ARG A 158 -16.02 -1.89 15.73
N ASN A 159 -16.50 -3.01 16.26
CA ASN A 159 -15.67 -4.19 16.56
C ASN A 159 -15.73 -5.20 15.41
N MET A 160 -15.42 -4.74 14.20
CA MET A 160 -15.24 -5.58 13.03
C MET A 160 -13.74 -5.77 12.76
N LEU A 161 -13.31 -7.03 12.77
CA LEU A 161 -11.93 -7.41 12.51
C LEU A 161 -11.75 -7.86 11.07
N SER A 162 -10.71 -7.42 10.42
CA SER A 162 -10.42 -7.73 9.03
C SER A 162 -8.93 -7.96 8.80
N GLN A 163 -8.61 -8.64 7.71
CA GLN A 163 -7.27 -8.69 7.12
C GLN A 163 -7.32 -8.14 5.70
N ARG A 164 -6.18 -7.75 5.19
CA ARG A 164 -6.03 -7.43 3.77
C ARG A 164 -6.24 -8.69 2.95
N THR A 165 -6.69 -8.50 1.73
CA THR A 165 -6.78 -9.59 0.75
C THR A 165 -5.61 -9.51 -0.23
N GLU A 166 -5.13 -10.67 -0.67
CA GLU A 166 -4.19 -10.78 -1.78
C GLU A 166 -4.97 -11.16 -3.05
N GLY A 167 -4.63 -10.51 -4.16
CA GLY A 167 -5.23 -10.82 -5.44
C GLY A 167 -4.45 -11.90 -6.21
N PRO A 168 -5.01 -12.43 -7.32
CA PRO A 168 -6.32 -12.11 -7.89
C PRO A 168 -7.48 -12.84 -7.22
N ALA A 169 -7.22 -13.81 -6.34
CA ALA A 169 -8.24 -14.55 -5.60
C ALA A 169 -7.75 -14.82 -4.17
N CYS A 170 -8.68 -14.83 -3.23
CA CYS A 170 -8.41 -15.21 -1.84
C CYS A 170 -9.50 -16.12 -1.31
N ARG A 171 -9.18 -16.92 -0.30
CA ARG A 171 -10.10 -17.80 0.42
C ARG A 171 -9.89 -17.64 1.91
N GLY A 172 -10.96 -17.32 2.64
CA GLY A 172 -11.00 -17.33 4.10
C GLY A 172 -11.87 -18.49 4.61
N VAL A 173 -11.46 -19.13 5.70
CA VAL A 173 -12.23 -20.13 6.41
C VAL A 173 -12.22 -19.75 7.89
N ILE A 174 -13.37 -19.75 8.53
CA ILE A 174 -13.54 -19.40 9.92
C ILE A 174 -14.28 -20.56 10.61
N GLU A 175 -13.76 -21.01 11.74
CA GLU A 175 -14.45 -21.88 12.67
C GLU A 175 -15.18 -21.02 13.71
N ILE A 176 -16.49 -21.27 13.94
CA ILE A 176 -17.34 -20.48 14.83
C ILE A 176 -17.80 -21.34 16.01
#